data_e534824ec645825d623f30b1284e8009
#
_entry.id   e534824ec645825d623f30b1284e8009
#
_cell.length_a   1.000
_cell.length_b   1.000
_cell.length_c   1.000
_cell.angle_alpha   90.00
_cell.angle_beta   90.00
_cell.angle_gamma   90.00
#
_symmetry.space_group_name_H-M   'P 1'
#
loop_
_entity.id
_entity.type
_entity.pdbx_description
1 polymer ?
#
loop_
_entity_poly.entity_id
_entity_poly.type
_entity_poly.pdbx_seq_one_letter_code
_entity_poly.pdbx_strand_id
1 'polypeptide(L)'
;MILYLDSSAYIKNYLKEAGRKQVMELMEASGIIASHEVAFVEIAAAFERAYREQRLNAEQLRQAHLQFNEDWPSTLVIATNDRLLKDAVGLVRQFPLKAYDAMHLAAARALQQENNAEIVFACFDGQLNRAARQAGFTVPGALS
;
A
#
# COMPACT_ATOMS: atom_id res chain seq x y z
N MET A 1 2.10 2.03 -16.54
CA MET A 1 1.48 1.27 -15.45
C MET A 1 1.72 1.99 -14.13
N ILE A 2 0.67 2.13 -13.33
CA ILE A 2 0.75 2.69 -11.99
C ILE A 2 0.65 1.52 -11.01
N LEU A 3 1.59 1.44 -10.07
CA LEU A 3 1.57 0.45 -9.00
C LEU A 3 1.06 1.12 -7.72
N TYR A 4 -0.13 0.73 -7.28
CA TYR A 4 -0.64 1.15 -5.97
C TYR A 4 -0.18 0.14 -4.92
N LEU A 5 0.49 0.64 -3.90
CA LEU A 5 0.93 -0.17 -2.76
C LEU A 5 0.14 0.25 -1.51
N ASP A 6 -0.49 -0.71 -0.84
CA ASP A 6 -0.92 -0.47 0.52
C ASP A 6 0.30 -0.52 1.45
N SER A 7 0.14 -0.25 2.73
CA SER A 7 1.26 -0.23 3.66
C SER A 7 1.93 -1.60 3.80
N SER A 8 1.16 -2.70 3.74
CA SER A 8 1.72 -4.05 3.86
C SER A 8 2.67 -4.42 2.71
N ALA A 9 2.41 -3.90 1.51
CA ALA A 9 3.28 -4.10 0.36
C ALA A 9 4.43 -3.09 0.36
N TYR A 10 4.15 -1.82 0.64
CA TYR A 10 5.16 -0.77 0.62
C TYR A 10 6.31 -1.05 1.59
N ILE A 11 5.98 -1.54 2.78
CA ILE A 11 6.96 -1.84 3.84
C ILE A 11 7.98 -2.90 3.43
N LYS A 12 7.65 -3.75 2.45
CA LYS A 12 8.55 -4.81 1.97
C LYS A 12 9.86 -4.27 1.40
N ASN A 13 9.89 -2.99 1.01
CA ASN A 13 11.13 -2.36 0.56
C ASN A 13 12.15 -2.16 1.67
N TYR A 14 11.70 -2.17 2.92
CA TYR A 14 12.52 -1.79 4.08
C TYR A 14 12.74 -2.94 5.06
N LEU A 15 11.83 -3.91 5.09
CA LEU A 15 11.90 -5.06 5.96
C LEU A 15 12.18 -6.32 5.16
N LYS A 16 13.09 -7.15 5.66
CA LYS A 16 13.40 -8.46 5.06
C LYS A 16 12.33 -9.46 5.47
N GLU A 17 11.28 -9.50 4.67
CA GLU A 17 10.12 -10.38 4.89
C GLU A 17 9.79 -11.14 3.60
N ALA A 18 8.96 -12.19 3.74
CA ALA A 18 8.41 -12.89 2.59
C ALA A 18 7.65 -11.91 1.68
N GLY A 19 7.84 -12.01 0.37
CA GLY A 19 7.18 -11.13 -0.60
C GLY A 19 8.01 -9.93 -1.03
N ARG A 20 9.15 -9.65 -0.38
CA ARG A 20 10.01 -8.52 -0.72
C ARG A 20 10.46 -8.53 -2.19
N LYS A 21 10.91 -9.67 -2.67
CA LYS A 21 11.39 -9.80 -4.05
C LYS A 21 10.30 -9.45 -5.05
N GLN A 22 9.09 -9.95 -4.84
CA GLN A 22 7.96 -9.71 -5.73
C GLN A 22 7.59 -8.22 -5.77
N VAL A 23 7.56 -7.55 -4.61
CA VAL A 23 7.27 -6.12 -4.54
C VAL A 23 8.34 -5.32 -5.27
N MET A 24 9.61 -5.64 -5.05
CA MET A 24 10.71 -4.92 -5.71
C MET A 24 10.67 -5.09 -7.23
N GLU A 25 10.35 -6.29 -7.71
CA GLU A 25 10.18 -6.54 -9.15
C GLU A 25 9.02 -5.72 -9.73
N LEU A 26 7.88 -5.65 -9.01
CA LEU A 26 6.75 -4.83 -9.43
C LEU A 26 7.11 -3.35 -9.49
N MET A 27 7.85 -2.86 -8.49
CA MET A 27 8.28 -1.46 -8.46
C MET A 27 9.21 -1.13 -9.62
N GLU A 28 10.15 -2.00 -9.93
CA GLU A 28 11.07 -1.82 -11.06
C GLU A 28 10.33 -1.78 -12.40
N ALA A 29 9.27 -2.58 -12.52
CA ALA A 29 8.47 -2.65 -13.74
C ALA A 29 7.50 -1.48 -13.89
N SER A 30 7.32 -0.65 -12.86
CA SER A 30 6.31 0.39 -12.82
C SER A 30 6.89 1.77 -13.03
N GLY A 31 6.17 2.64 -13.73
CA GLY A 31 6.60 4.02 -13.93
C GLY A 31 6.24 4.92 -12.76
N ILE A 32 5.14 4.64 -12.07
CA ILE A 32 4.63 5.44 -10.96
C ILE A 32 4.26 4.52 -9.81
N ILE A 33 4.71 4.89 -8.61
CA ILE A 33 4.31 4.24 -7.36
C ILE A 33 3.34 5.17 -6.66
N ALA A 34 2.18 4.64 -6.26
CA ALA A 34 1.14 5.40 -5.59
C ALA A 34 0.75 4.74 -4.27
N SER A 35 0.26 5.54 -3.33
CA SER A 35 -0.31 5.05 -2.08
C SER A 35 -1.24 6.11 -1.48
N HIS A 36 -1.93 5.77 -0.41
CA HIS A 36 -2.72 6.71 0.37
C HIS A 36 -1.85 7.38 1.45
N GLU A 37 -2.19 8.61 1.82
CA GLU A 37 -1.42 9.35 2.83
C GLU A 37 -1.29 8.63 4.17
N VAL A 38 -2.28 7.80 4.55
CA VAL A 38 -2.23 7.05 5.81
C VAL A 38 -1.07 6.05 5.86
N ALA A 39 -0.60 5.59 4.71
CA ALA A 39 0.54 4.68 4.63
C ALA A 39 1.80 5.29 5.27
N PHE A 40 1.96 6.61 5.22
CA PHE A 40 3.10 7.28 5.84
C PHE A 40 3.20 6.97 7.34
N VAL A 41 2.05 6.99 8.03
CA VAL A 41 1.98 6.68 9.47
C VAL A 41 1.98 5.18 9.72
N GLU A 42 1.26 4.41 8.91
CA GLU A 42 1.18 2.95 9.06
C GLU A 42 2.56 2.30 8.94
N ILE A 43 3.37 2.75 7.98
CA ILE A 43 4.71 2.21 7.73
C ILE A 43 5.63 2.55 8.91
N ALA A 44 5.62 3.80 9.37
CA ALA A 44 6.39 4.20 10.55
C ALA A 44 6.02 3.36 11.79
N ALA A 45 4.71 3.16 12.00
CA ALA A 45 4.22 2.34 13.11
C ALA A 45 4.70 0.88 13.00
N ALA A 46 4.74 0.35 11.78
CA ALA A 46 5.20 -1.02 11.54
C ALA A 46 6.71 -1.18 11.81
N PHE A 47 7.53 -0.18 11.48
CA PHE A 47 8.95 -0.19 11.83
C PHE A 47 9.14 -0.25 13.34
N GLU A 48 8.42 0.60 14.09
CA GLU A 48 8.50 0.63 15.55
C GLU A 48 8.04 -0.69 16.17
N ARG A 49 6.99 -1.29 15.61
CA ARG A 49 6.53 -2.61 16.05
C ARG A 49 7.59 -3.68 15.83
N ALA A 50 8.22 -3.68 14.65
CA ALA A 50 9.28 -4.64 14.32
C ALA A 50 10.45 -4.50 15.31
N TYR A 51 10.79 -3.28 15.71
CA TYR A 51 11.82 -3.03 16.71
C TYR A 51 11.41 -3.56 18.08
N ARG A 52 10.19 -3.29 18.53
CA ARG A 52 9.70 -3.80 19.82
C ARG A 52 9.63 -5.32 19.86
N GLU A 53 9.34 -5.95 18.71
CA GLU A 53 9.32 -7.40 18.55
C GLU A 53 10.71 -8.01 18.30
N GLN A 54 11.74 -7.21 18.38
CA GLN A 54 13.14 -7.63 18.20
C GLN A 54 13.46 -8.18 16.80
N ARG A 55 12.67 -7.81 15.79
CA ARG A 55 12.94 -8.15 14.38
C ARG A 55 13.90 -7.17 13.72
N LEU A 56 14.10 -6.00 14.33
CA LEU A 56 15.07 -4.98 13.92
C LEU A 56 15.89 -4.58 15.16
N ASN A 57 17.18 -4.33 14.96
CA ASN A 57 17.99 -3.64 15.96
C ASN A 57 17.85 -2.11 15.78
N ALA A 58 18.44 -1.32 16.69
CA ALA A 58 18.33 0.14 16.68
C ALA A 58 18.87 0.76 15.38
N GLU A 59 19.98 0.24 14.86
CA GLU A 59 20.58 0.74 13.62
C GLU A 59 19.70 0.43 12.40
N GLN A 60 19.16 -0.78 12.35
CA GLN A 60 18.25 -1.18 11.28
C GLN A 60 16.96 -0.34 11.30
N LEU A 61 16.43 -0.04 12.48
CA LEU A 61 15.27 0.83 12.66
C LEU A 61 15.57 2.22 12.10
N ARG A 62 16.71 2.78 12.47
CA ARG A 62 17.14 4.11 12.00
C ARG A 62 17.26 4.13 10.46
N GLN A 63 17.88 3.12 9.89
CA GLN A 63 18.05 3.01 8.45
C GLN A 63 16.72 2.88 7.73
N ALA A 64 15.78 2.09 8.27
CA ALA A 64 14.45 1.95 7.67
C ALA A 64 13.71 3.28 7.61
N HIS A 65 13.70 4.04 8.70
CA HIS A 65 13.07 5.37 8.71
C HIS A 65 13.75 6.34 7.73
N LEU A 66 15.07 6.37 7.70
CA LEU A 66 15.81 7.26 6.79
C LEU A 66 15.48 6.94 5.33
N GLN A 67 15.56 5.68 4.94
CA GLN A 67 15.31 5.29 3.55
C GLN A 67 13.88 5.56 3.15
N PHE A 68 12.91 5.25 4.01
CA PHE A 68 11.51 5.52 3.74
C PHE A 68 11.24 7.01 3.56
N ASN A 69 11.82 7.85 4.43
CA ASN A 69 11.64 9.30 4.33
C ASN A 69 12.30 9.89 3.09
N GLU A 70 13.36 9.27 2.56
CA GLU A 70 13.94 9.65 1.28
C GLU A 70 13.08 9.25 0.09
N ASP A 71 12.43 8.08 0.17
CA ASP A 71 11.64 7.54 -0.95
C ASP A 71 10.25 8.14 -1.05
N TRP A 72 9.63 8.48 0.09
CA TRP A 72 8.23 8.91 0.15
C TRP A 72 7.92 10.12 -0.75
N PRO A 73 8.77 11.17 -0.85
CA PRO A 73 8.48 12.30 -1.74
C PRO A 73 8.31 11.95 -3.21
N SER A 74 8.82 10.80 -3.65
CA SER A 74 8.66 10.32 -5.03
C SER A 74 7.38 9.51 -5.25
N THR A 75 6.62 9.27 -4.18
CA THR A 75 5.35 8.54 -4.25
C THR A 75 4.22 9.48 -4.65
N LEU A 76 3.35 9.02 -5.54
CA LEU A 76 2.09 9.70 -5.82
C LEU A 76 1.14 9.42 -4.66
N VAL A 77 0.95 10.41 -3.80
CA VAL A 77 0.17 10.25 -2.56
C VAL A 77 -1.25 10.75 -2.78
N ILE A 78 -2.22 9.88 -2.53
CA ILE A 78 -3.64 10.24 -2.58
C ILE A 78 -4.05 10.74 -1.20
N ALA A 79 -4.54 11.97 -1.14
CA ALA A 79 -5.00 12.58 0.10
C ALA A 79 -6.44 12.20 0.42
N THR A 80 -6.76 12.22 1.70
CA THR A 80 -8.12 12.00 2.19
C THR A 80 -8.98 13.24 1.94
N ASN A 81 -10.18 13.02 1.42
CA ASN A 81 -11.21 14.04 1.30
C ASN A 81 -12.59 13.40 1.55
N ASP A 82 -13.65 14.21 1.57
CA ASP A 82 -15.00 13.72 1.84
C ASP A 82 -15.45 12.66 0.85
N ARG A 83 -15.13 12.82 -0.42
CA ARG A 83 -15.50 11.86 -1.46
C ARG A 83 -14.83 10.50 -1.22
N LEU A 84 -13.56 10.51 -0.88
CA LEU A 84 -12.81 9.28 -0.58
C LEU A 84 -13.38 8.58 0.66
N LEU A 85 -13.71 9.34 1.70
CA LEU A 85 -14.32 8.78 2.90
C LEU A 85 -15.66 8.12 2.62
N LYS A 86 -16.50 8.77 1.83
CA LYS A 86 -17.81 8.22 1.43
C LYS A 86 -17.65 6.96 0.59
N ASP A 87 -16.70 6.96 -0.34
CA ASP A 87 -16.40 5.76 -1.14
C ASP A 87 -15.91 4.61 -0.26
N ALA A 88 -15.04 4.89 0.70
CA ALA A 88 -14.56 3.89 1.65
C ALA A 88 -15.71 3.30 2.49
N VAL A 89 -16.68 4.12 2.91
CA VAL A 89 -17.88 3.65 3.61
C VAL A 89 -18.67 2.69 2.71
N GLY A 90 -18.82 3.02 1.44
CA GLY A 90 -19.47 2.13 0.47
C GLY A 90 -18.75 0.79 0.35
N LEU A 91 -17.42 0.81 0.37
CA LEU A 91 -16.62 -0.41 0.27
C LEU A 91 -16.74 -1.30 1.52
N VAL A 92 -16.76 -0.72 2.73
CA VAL A 92 -16.94 -1.53 3.95
C VAL A 92 -18.35 -2.11 4.05
N ARG A 93 -19.33 -1.51 3.38
CA ARG A 93 -20.69 -2.06 3.30
C ARG A 93 -20.79 -3.19 2.28
N GLN A 94 -19.94 -3.16 1.25
CA GLN A 94 -19.94 -4.15 0.16
C GLN A 94 -19.02 -5.34 0.47
N PHE A 95 -17.89 -5.10 1.13
CA PHE A 95 -16.85 -6.10 1.39
C PHE A 95 -16.49 -6.16 2.88
N PRO A 96 -16.06 -7.32 3.39
CA PRO A 96 -15.63 -7.45 4.80
C PRO A 96 -14.22 -6.86 5.00
N LEU A 97 -14.08 -5.55 4.87
CA LEU A 97 -12.80 -4.84 4.97
C LEU A 97 -12.68 -4.08 6.28
N LYS A 98 -11.45 -4.01 6.79
CA LYS A 98 -11.10 -3.06 7.86
C LYS A 98 -11.10 -1.64 7.30
N ALA A 99 -11.28 -0.66 8.17
CA ALA A 99 -11.39 0.75 7.77
C ALA A 99 -10.22 1.23 6.91
N TYR A 100 -8.98 0.98 7.34
CA TYR A 100 -7.81 1.43 6.58
C TYR A 100 -7.64 0.69 5.25
N ASP A 101 -8.02 -0.59 5.19
CA ASP A 101 -8.00 -1.34 3.94
C ASP A 101 -9.02 -0.76 2.94
N ALA A 102 -10.21 -0.38 3.42
CA ALA A 102 -11.19 0.31 2.59
C ALA A 102 -10.68 1.68 2.11
N MET A 103 -9.93 2.40 2.95
CA MET A 103 -9.31 3.67 2.57
C MET A 103 -8.29 3.47 1.45
N HIS A 104 -7.46 2.43 1.52
CA HIS A 104 -6.52 2.10 0.45
C HIS A 104 -7.23 1.76 -0.85
N LEU A 105 -8.28 0.95 -0.79
CA LEU A 105 -9.03 0.59 -1.99
C LEU A 105 -9.74 1.81 -2.59
N ALA A 106 -10.31 2.68 -1.76
CA ALA A 106 -10.94 3.92 -2.20
C ALA A 106 -9.92 4.86 -2.86
N ALA A 107 -8.71 4.95 -2.31
CA ALA A 107 -7.64 5.75 -2.89
C ALA A 107 -7.22 5.24 -4.27
N ALA A 108 -7.08 3.93 -4.43
CA ALA A 108 -6.79 3.33 -5.74
C ALA A 108 -7.92 3.58 -6.75
N ARG A 109 -9.17 3.53 -6.32
CA ARG A 109 -10.32 3.85 -7.17
C ARG A 109 -10.33 5.31 -7.61
N ALA A 110 -10.02 6.24 -6.71
CA ALA A 110 -9.90 7.65 -7.04
C ALA A 110 -8.84 7.87 -8.12
N LEU A 111 -7.69 7.20 -7.96
CA LEU A 111 -6.60 7.24 -8.93
C LEU A 111 -7.03 6.67 -10.29
N GLN A 112 -7.75 5.55 -10.30
CA GLN A 112 -8.26 4.92 -11.51
C GLN A 112 -9.21 5.84 -12.26
N GLN A 113 -10.08 6.56 -11.55
CA GLN A 113 -11.05 7.49 -12.15
C GLN A 113 -10.40 8.70 -12.81
N GLU A 114 -9.23 9.11 -12.34
CA GLU A 114 -8.50 10.27 -12.86
C GLU A 114 -7.55 9.90 -14.01
N ASN A 115 -7.23 8.63 -14.17
CA ASN A 115 -6.23 8.16 -15.12
C ASN A 115 -6.77 7.00 -15.94
N ASN A 116 -6.45 6.99 -17.25
CA ASN A 116 -6.77 5.86 -18.11
C ASN A 116 -5.67 4.78 -18.10
N ALA A 117 -4.70 4.89 -17.20
CA ALA A 117 -3.60 3.94 -17.09
C ALA A 117 -4.05 2.69 -16.32
N GLU A 118 -3.43 1.57 -16.63
CA GLU A 118 -3.58 0.35 -15.84
C GLU A 118 -3.05 0.59 -14.43
N ILE A 119 -3.85 0.20 -13.44
CA ILE A 119 -3.46 0.24 -12.04
C ILE A 119 -3.34 -1.19 -11.52
N VAL A 120 -2.16 -1.51 -11.04
CA VAL A 120 -1.88 -2.76 -10.34
C VAL A 120 -1.99 -2.48 -8.85
N PHE A 121 -2.84 -3.22 -8.16
CA PHE A 121 -3.07 -3.08 -6.72
C PHE A 121 -2.31 -4.17 -5.98
N ALA A 122 -1.34 -3.80 -5.15
CA ALA A 122 -0.50 -4.74 -4.44
C ALA A 122 -0.71 -4.64 -2.92
N CYS A 123 -1.13 -5.72 -2.31
CA CYS A 123 -1.22 -5.87 -0.86
C CYS A 123 -1.03 -7.34 -0.47
N PHE A 124 -0.83 -7.59 0.82
CA PHE A 124 -0.63 -8.95 1.35
C PHE A 124 -1.81 -9.45 2.19
N ASP A 125 -2.96 -8.78 2.11
CA ASP A 125 -4.19 -9.20 2.78
C ASP A 125 -5.12 -9.88 1.79
N GLY A 126 -5.53 -11.11 2.09
CA GLY A 126 -6.37 -11.90 1.19
C GLY A 126 -7.75 -11.32 0.95
N GLN A 127 -8.38 -10.74 1.99
CA GLN A 127 -9.69 -10.11 1.85
C GLN A 127 -9.62 -8.85 1.00
N LEU A 128 -8.58 -8.03 1.21
CA LEU A 128 -8.38 -6.82 0.41
C LEU A 128 -8.06 -7.16 -1.05
N ASN A 129 -7.25 -8.19 -1.29
CA ASN A 129 -6.97 -8.66 -2.65
C ASN A 129 -8.23 -9.12 -3.38
N ARG A 130 -9.11 -9.86 -2.70
CA ARG A 130 -10.39 -10.29 -3.29
C ARG A 130 -11.28 -9.10 -3.63
N ALA A 131 -11.37 -8.13 -2.73
CA ALA A 131 -12.15 -6.91 -2.97
C ALA A 131 -11.57 -6.11 -4.14
N ALA A 132 -10.25 -5.98 -4.22
CA ALA A 132 -9.59 -5.27 -5.31
C ALA A 132 -9.85 -5.94 -6.67
N ARG A 133 -9.79 -7.27 -6.75
CA ARG A 133 -10.14 -8.00 -7.98
C ARG A 133 -11.58 -7.75 -8.39
N GLN A 134 -12.52 -7.80 -7.46
CA GLN A 134 -13.93 -7.55 -7.74
C GLN A 134 -14.19 -6.09 -8.15
N ALA A 135 -13.38 -5.17 -7.67
CA ALA A 135 -13.44 -3.77 -8.07
C ALA A 135 -12.77 -3.49 -9.44
N GLY A 136 -12.22 -4.51 -10.09
CA GLY A 136 -11.67 -4.43 -11.44
C GLY A 136 -10.17 -4.11 -11.51
N PHE A 137 -9.46 -4.17 -10.38
CA PHE A 137 -8.01 -3.97 -10.40
C PHE A 137 -7.26 -5.23 -10.81
N THR A 138 -6.12 -5.02 -11.46
CA THR A 138 -5.13 -6.08 -11.64
C THR A 138 -4.43 -6.33 -10.30
N VAL A 139 -4.51 -7.56 -9.81
CA VAL A 139 -3.90 -7.97 -8.54
C VAL A 139 -2.89 -9.06 -8.83
N PRO A 140 -1.61 -8.87 -8.45
CA PRO A 140 -0.59 -9.90 -8.68
C PRO A 140 -0.91 -11.18 -7.90
N GLY A 141 -0.91 -12.34 -8.59
CA GLY A 141 -1.24 -13.62 -7.98
C GLY A 141 -0.24 -14.06 -6.91
N ALA A 142 1.01 -13.65 -7.04
CA ALA A 142 2.07 -14.02 -6.11
C ALA A 142 1.94 -13.35 -4.72
N LEU A 143 1.05 -12.35 -4.59
CA LEU A 143 0.86 -11.58 -3.34
C LEU A 143 -0.38 -11.99 -2.57
N SER A 144 -1.11 -12.95 -3.04
CA SER A 144 -2.37 -13.37 -2.40
C SER A 144 -2.15 -14.31 -1.21
#